data_6bb37b674b56c52a50aa5b012711662b
#
_entry.id   6bb37b674b56c52a50aa5b012711662b
#
_cell.length_a   1.000
_cell.length_b   1.000
_cell.length_c   1.000
_cell.angle_alpha   90.00
_cell.angle_beta   90.00
_cell.angle_gamma   90.00
#
_symmetry.space_group_name_H-M   'P 1'
#
loop_
_entity.id
_entity.type
_entity.pdbx_description
1 polymer ?
#
loop_
_entity_poly.entity_id
_entity_poly.type
_entity_poly.pdbx_seq_one_letter_code
_entity_poly.pdbx_strand_id
1 'polypeptide(L)'
;NIGDLSGLAVAYRAYLISLNGKEAPVIDGFTGPQRFFLGWAQVWRRKYRDDELRTRLITDSHSPSEYRCNGVVTNMAEFYDAFGVKPGDRLYREPTERVKIW
;
A
#
# COMPACT_ATOMS: atom_id res chain seq x y z
N ASN A 1 -1.24 1.24 11.84
CA ASN A 1 -1.78 1.47 10.48
C ASN A 1 -1.58 2.94 10.03
N ILE A 2 -1.80 3.90 10.92
CA ILE A 2 -1.52 5.31 10.60
C ILE A 2 -0.03 5.52 10.36
N GLY A 3 0.83 4.89 11.15
CA GLY A 3 2.27 4.92 10.95
C GLY A 3 2.70 4.33 9.61
N ASP A 4 2.07 3.23 9.19
CA ASP A 4 2.33 2.62 7.89
C ASP A 4 1.92 3.54 6.74
N LEU A 5 0.74 4.16 6.83
CA LEU A 5 0.26 5.08 5.81
C LEU A 5 1.17 6.30 5.69
N SER A 6 1.51 6.90 6.81
CA SER A 6 2.41 8.05 6.85
C SER A 6 3.79 7.70 6.27
N GLY A 7 4.36 6.58 6.70
CA GLY A 7 5.66 6.12 6.22
C GLY A 7 5.67 5.81 4.73
N LEU A 8 4.64 5.14 4.23
CA LEU A 8 4.55 4.80 2.81
C LEU A 8 4.36 6.04 1.94
N ALA A 9 3.57 7.01 2.39
CA ALA A 9 3.38 8.27 1.68
C ALA A 9 4.69 9.04 1.56
N VAL A 10 5.47 9.13 2.65
CA VAL A 10 6.79 9.78 2.64
C VAL A 10 7.76 9.02 1.74
N ALA A 11 7.77 7.69 1.79
CA ALA A 11 8.63 6.86 0.95
C ALA A 11 8.31 7.06 -0.54
N TYR A 12 7.04 7.17 -0.89
CA TYR A 12 6.65 7.41 -2.28
C TYR A 12 7.16 8.77 -2.78
N ARG A 13 7.07 9.81 -1.97
CA ARG A 13 7.63 11.13 -2.32
C ARG A 13 9.13 11.07 -2.49
N ALA A 14 9.83 10.37 -1.60
CA ALA A 14 11.27 10.18 -1.71
C ALA A 14 11.63 9.44 -3.00
N TYR A 15 10.85 8.44 -3.38
CA TYR A 15 11.02 7.73 -4.63
C TYR A 15 10.88 8.67 -5.84
N LEU A 16 9.85 9.51 -5.86
CA LEU A 16 9.66 10.48 -6.96
C LEU A 16 10.82 11.48 -7.03
N ILE A 17 11.31 11.95 -5.89
CA ILE A 17 12.45 12.86 -5.84
C ILE A 17 13.70 12.18 -6.41
N SER A 18 13.92 10.90 -6.11
CA SER A 18 15.07 10.15 -6.60
C SER A 18 15.12 10.03 -8.12
N LEU A 19 13.99 10.17 -8.80
CA LEU A 19 13.91 10.09 -10.26
C LEU A 19 14.37 11.39 -10.97
N ASN A 20 14.54 12.49 -10.23
CA ASN A 20 14.98 13.78 -10.78
C ASN A 20 14.12 14.25 -11.98
N GLY A 21 12.80 14.07 -11.90
CA GLY A 21 11.88 14.45 -12.97
C GLY A 21 11.86 13.50 -14.16
N LYS A 22 12.60 12.40 -14.12
CA LYS A 22 12.62 11.39 -15.17
C LYS A 22 11.63 10.28 -14.86
N GLU A 23 11.07 9.67 -15.90
CA GLU A 23 10.26 8.47 -15.71
C GLU A 23 11.14 7.28 -15.41
N ALA A 24 10.70 6.44 -14.46
CA ALA A 24 11.33 5.15 -14.24
C ALA A 24 11.04 4.23 -15.42
N PRO A 25 11.98 3.35 -15.80
CA PRO A 25 11.72 2.40 -16.88
C PRO A 25 10.62 1.41 -16.53
N VAL A 26 9.93 0.92 -17.54
CA VAL A 26 9.02 -0.21 -17.40
C VAL A 26 9.86 -1.48 -17.36
N ILE A 27 9.71 -2.28 -16.31
CA ILE A 27 10.46 -3.53 -16.12
C ILE A 27 9.46 -4.65 -15.89
N ASP A 28 9.60 -5.74 -16.63
CA ASP A 28 8.72 -6.90 -16.59
C ASP A 28 7.23 -6.54 -16.76
N GLY A 29 6.96 -5.52 -17.59
CA GLY A 29 5.60 -5.04 -17.83
C GLY A 29 5.02 -4.13 -16.76
N PHE A 30 5.80 -3.77 -15.72
CA PHE A 30 5.33 -2.91 -14.64
C PHE A 30 6.02 -1.55 -14.69
N THR A 31 5.21 -0.49 -14.50
CA THR A 31 5.74 0.88 -14.37
C THR A 31 6.46 1.06 -13.04
N GLY A 32 7.20 2.17 -12.89
CA GLY A 32 7.86 2.49 -11.62
C GLY A 32 6.90 2.55 -10.43
N PRO A 33 5.80 3.32 -10.50
CA PRO A 33 4.82 3.36 -9.42
C PRO A 33 4.22 1.99 -9.10
N GLN A 34 3.91 1.17 -10.12
CA GLN A 34 3.42 -0.19 -9.89
C GLN A 34 4.43 -1.02 -9.12
N ARG A 35 5.72 -0.97 -9.50
CA ARG A 35 6.77 -1.70 -8.80
C ARG A 35 6.94 -1.24 -7.36
N PHE A 36 6.77 0.06 -7.10
CA PHE A 36 6.83 0.60 -5.75
C PHE A 36 5.79 -0.08 -4.85
N PHE A 37 4.53 -0.10 -5.27
CA PHE A 37 3.46 -0.71 -4.48
C PHE A 37 3.55 -2.23 -4.42
N LEU A 38 4.03 -2.88 -5.48
CA LEU A 38 4.27 -4.32 -5.45
C LEU A 38 5.37 -4.68 -4.43
N GLY A 39 6.41 -3.85 -4.31
CA GLY A 39 7.42 -4.02 -3.28
C GLY A 39 6.82 -3.94 -1.88
N TRP A 40 5.93 -2.99 -1.64
CA TRP A 40 5.20 -2.89 -0.38
C TRP A 40 4.38 -4.15 -0.10
N ALA A 41 3.65 -4.62 -1.11
CA ALA A 41 2.82 -5.82 -0.96
C ALA A 41 3.65 -7.06 -0.64
N GLN A 42 4.84 -7.18 -1.22
CA GLN A 42 5.72 -8.32 -0.95
C GLN A 42 6.15 -8.40 0.51
N VAL A 43 6.36 -7.26 1.15
CA VAL A 43 6.72 -7.21 2.58
C VAL A 43 5.62 -7.84 3.44
N TRP A 44 4.36 -7.69 3.03
CA TRP A 44 3.20 -8.16 3.78
C TRP A 44 2.64 -9.48 3.28
N ARG A 45 3.31 -10.16 2.37
CA ARG A 45 2.87 -11.43 1.80
C ARG A 45 3.09 -12.54 2.80
N ARG A 46 2.08 -12.77 3.66
CA ARG A 46 2.14 -13.72 4.77
C ARG A 46 0.85 -14.52 4.82
N LYS A 47 0.97 -15.77 5.27
CA LYS A 47 -0.15 -16.64 5.54
C LYS A 47 -0.02 -17.17 6.97
N TYR A 48 -1.05 -16.96 7.76
CA TYR A 48 -1.07 -17.38 9.16
C TYR A 48 -1.83 -18.69 9.30
N ARG A 49 -1.42 -19.50 10.29
CA ARG A 49 -2.30 -20.54 10.82
C ARG A 49 -3.40 -19.86 11.61
N ASP A 50 -4.59 -20.48 11.68
CA ASP A 50 -5.73 -19.89 12.36
C ASP A 50 -5.42 -19.60 13.83
N ASP A 51 -4.74 -20.53 14.52
CA ASP A 51 -4.35 -20.35 15.92
C ASP A 51 -3.42 -19.15 16.11
N GLU A 52 -2.43 -19.02 15.25
CA GLU A 52 -1.50 -17.90 15.30
C GLU A 52 -2.21 -16.58 15.02
N LEU A 53 -3.11 -16.57 14.04
CA LEU A 53 -3.89 -15.37 13.70
C LEU A 53 -4.73 -14.92 14.90
N ARG A 54 -5.40 -15.86 15.57
CA ARG A 54 -6.20 -15.55 16.77
C ARG A 54 -5.33 -14.97 17.88
N THR A 55 -4.17 -15.56 18.12
CA THR A 55 -3.21 -15.07 19.12
C THR A 55 -2.76 -13.67 18.80
N ARG A 56 -2.42 -13.38 17.53
CA ARG A 56 -1.98 -12.06 17.10
C ARG A 56 -3.08 -11.02 17.22
N LEU A 57 -4.34 -11.36 16.95
CA LEU A 57 -5.47 -10.45 17.11
C LEU A 57 -5.64 -10.00 18.55
N ILE A 58 -5.25 -10.86 19.52
CA ILE A 58 -5.36 -10.58 20.95
C ILE A 58 -4.10 -9.87 21.47
N THR A 59 -2.91 -10.30 21.07
CA THR A 59 -1.64 -9.90 21.69
C THR A 59 -0.87 -8.86 20.90
N ASP A 60 -1.03 -8.81 19.58
CA ASP A 60 -0.31 -7.87 18.73
C ASP A 60 -1.09 -6.56 18.62
N SER A 61 -0.42 -5.43 18.86
CA SER A 61 -1.02 -4.10 18.73
C SER A 61 -1.23 -3.70 17.26
N HIS A 62 -0.62 -4.44 16.32
CA HIS A 62 -0.73 -4.17 14.89
C HIS A 62 -1.77 -5.07 14.24
N SER A 63 -2.37 -4.58 13.17
CA SER A 63 -3.29 -5.38 12.34
C SER A 63 -2.54 -6.51 11.62
N PRO A 64 -3.23 -7.61 11.25
CA PRO A 64 -2.65 -8.63 10.40
C PRO A 64 -2.10 -8.05 9.08
N SER A 65 -1.14 -8.76 8.47
CA SER A 65 -0.40 -8.28 7.30
C SER A 65 -1.29 -7.87 6.13
N GLU A 66 -2.37 -8.61 5.86
CA GLU A 66 -3.30 -8.25 4.78
C GLU A 66 -3.88 -6.85 4.98
N TYR A 67 -4.29 -6.52 6.19
CA TYR A 67 -4.86 -5.20 6.51
C TYR A 67 -3.80 -4.11 6.51
N ARG A 68 -2.58 -4.42 6.91
CA ARG A 68 -1.48 -3.46 6.85
C ARG A 68 -1.12 -3.10 5.41
N CYS A 69 -1.23 -4.04 4.49
CA CYS A 69 -1.01 -3.77 3.08
C CYS A 69 -2.20 -3.04 2.44
N ASN A 70 -3.35 -3.70 2.38
CA ASN A 70 -4.51 -3.21 1.64
C ASN A 70 -5.16 -2.00 2.31
N GLY A 71 -5.21 -1.99 3.64
CA GLY A 71 -5.77 -0.87 4.39
C GLY A 71 -4.98 0.42 4.21
N VAL A 72 -3.67 0.32 3.98
CA VAL A 72 -2.82 1.50 3.74
C VAL A 72 -2.98 2.01 2.30
N VAL A 73 -2.77 1.15 1.30
CA VAL A 73 -2.75 1.60 -0.11
C VAL A 73 -4.10 2.10 -0.58
N THR A 74 -5.20 1.61 -0.02
CA THR A 74 -6.55 2.07 -0.41
C THR A 74 -6.85 3.51 0.04
N ASN A 75 -5.97 4.12 0.82
CA ASN A 75 -6.05 5.55 1.17
C ASN A 75 -5.16 6.42 0.27
N MET A 76 -4.42 5.86 -0.67
CA MET A 76 -3.45 6.60 -1.47
C MET A 76 -3.92 6.75 -2.91
N ALA A 77 -4.14 7.99 -3.34
CA ALA A 77 -4.52 8.30 -4.73
C ALA A 77 -3.47 7.75 -5.71
N GLU A 78 -2.20 7.81 -5.34
CA GLU A 78 -1.08 7.32 -6.15
C GLU A 78 -1.20 5.83 -6.48
N PHE A 79 -1.72 5.02 -5.54
CA PHE A 79 -1.99 3.62 -5.77
C PHE A 79 -3.10 3.44 -6.83
N TYR A 80 -4.15 4.23 -6.75
CA TYR A 80 -5.25 4.18 -7.70
C TYR A 80 -4.79 4.55 -9.11
N ASP A 81 -3.95 5.58 -9.20
CA ASP A 81 -3.39 6.01 -10.48
C ASP A 81 -2.45 4.95 -11.07
N ALA A 82 -1.64 4.31 -10.23
CA ALA A 82 -0.67 3.31 -10.69
C ALA A 82 -1.34 2.08 -11.30
N PHE A 83 -2.48 1.65 -10.78
CA PHE A 83 -3.15 0.42 -11.19
C PHE A 83 -4.49 0.65 -11.89
N GLY A 84 -4.88 1.89 -12.10
CA GLY A 84 -6.16 2.19 -12.74
C GLY A 84 -7.37 1.72 -11.93
N VAL A 85 -7.29 1.79 -10.61
CA VAL A 85 -8.40 1.38 -9.73
C VAL A 85 -9.54 2.39 -9.84
N LYS A 86 -10.75 1.90 -10.03
CA LYS A 86 -11.96 2.72 -10.30
C LYS A 86 -13.09 2.32 -9.38
N PRO A 87 -14.13 3.18 -9.30
CA PRO A 87 -15.36 2.82 -8.57
C PRO A 87 -15.89 1.46 -9.01
N GLY A 88 -16.23 0.63 -8.04
CA GLY A 88 -16.67 -0.75 -8.27
C GLY A 88 -15.60 -1.78 -8.11
N ASP A 89 -14.33 -1.41 -8.15
CA ASP A 89 -13.23 -2.33 -7.88
C ASP A 89 -13.15 -2.65 -6.38
N ARG A 90 -12.72 -3.85 -6.06
CA ARG A 90 -12.69 -4.34 -4.67
C ARG A 90 -11.86 -3.45 -3.75
N LEU A 91 -10.75 -2.93 -4.23
CA LEU A 91 -9.85 -2.10 -3.43
C LEU A 91 -10.16 -0.60 -3.54
N TYR A 92 -11.25 -0.23 -4.22
CA TYR A 92 -11.64 1.16 -4.33
C TYR A 92 -12.32 1.64 -3.05
N ARG A 93 -11.89 2.81 -2.58
CA ARG A 93 -12.53 3.50 -1.45
C ARG A 93 -12.91 4.90 -1.91
N GLU A 94 -14.14 5.33 -1.59
CA GLU A 94 -14.59 6.67 -1.96
C GLU A 94 -13.65 7.74 -1.40
N PRO A 95 -13.41 8.84 -2.14
CA PRO A 95 -12.48 9.89 -1.68
C PRO A 95 -12.79 10.42 -0.29
N THR A 96 -14.07 10.51 0.07
CA THR A 96 -14.49 11.00 1.39
C THR A 96 -14.18 10.02 2.52
N GLU A 97 -13.93 8.76 2.19
CA GLU A 97 -13.62 7.72 3.17
C GLU A 97 -12.12 7.47 3.31
N ARG A 98 -11.30 8.14 2.50
CA ARG A 98 -9.84 7.96 2.53
C ARG A 98 -9.23 8.82 3.62
N VAL A 99 -8.28 8.24 4.36
CA VAL A 99 -7.49 8.97 5.34
C VAL A 99 -6.28 9.59 4.63
N LYS A 100 -6.05 10.87 4.86
CA LYS A 100 -4.88 11.57 4.33
C LYS A 100 -4.13 12.19 5.50
N ILE A 101 -2.86 11.83 5.64
CA ILE A 101 -2.03 12.31 6.75
C ILE A 101 -1.30 13.60 6.35
N TRP A 102 -0.88 13.71 5.11
CA TRP A 102 -0.08 14.84 4.58
C TRP A 102 -0.82 15.62 3.51
#